data_4f57f6809ddca69f5d5f137d6b0efd2c
#
_entry.id   4f57f6809ddca69f5d5f137d6b0efd2c
#
_cell.length_a   1.000
_cell.length_b   1.000
_cell.length_c   1.000
_cell.angle_alpha   90.00
_cell.angle_beta   90.00
_cell.angle_gamma   90.00
#
_symmetry.space_group_name_H-M   'P 1'
#
loop_
_entity.id
_entity.type
_entity.pdbx_description
1 polymer ?
#
loop_
_entity_poly.entity_id
_entity_poly.type
_entity_poly.pdbx_seq_one_letter_code
_entity_poly.pdbx_strand_id
1 'polypeptide(L)'
;VNRVSLNILPLQSEIIYGPVPSKRLGVSLGINILPTSYKLCSFSCLYCKYDWTSKPTPHLTYQTDDLPRPAEVASALDMSLHRLVKHRTKLDCITFSGNGEPTLHPDLAEIIAAAKRVRDQYLPEVKLAILSNSSTVGSAEVRAALEMLDLKVMKLDAGSEEMIRRLNNPMPNFYLGEIVAGLRSLTDVILQSLFVQGRVANTDPDSVERWLEKVREIQPRLVQVYSLDRLPTERKLWKVNLPTLQWIASQVRWRAGIPAEVF
;
A
#
# COMPACT_ATOMS: atom_id res chain seq x y z
N VAL A 1 12.26 -4.83 -35.03
CA VAL A 1 11.59 -3.94 -34.09
C VAL A 1 11.44 -4.72 -32.77
N ASN A 2 12.42 -4.55 -31.85
CA ASN A 2 12.39 -5.19 -30.53
C ASN A 2 11.19 -4.62 -29.75
N ARG A 3 10.18 -5.45 -29.53
CA ARG A 3 9.13 -5.16 -28.54
C ARG A 3 9.80 -5.12 -27.16
N VAL A 4 10.02 -3.92 -26.65
CA VAL A 4 10.32 -3.75 -25.21
C VAL A 4 9.16 -4.36 -24.45
N SER A 5 9.41 -5.48 -23.79
CA SER A 5 8.44 -6.15 -22.93
C SER A 5 7.92 -5.13 -21.92
N LEU A 6 6.63 -4.92 -21.92
CA LEU A 6 5.93 -4.05 -20.96
C LEU A 6 6.14 -4.64 -19.57
N ASN A 7 6.98 -4.02 -18.74
CA ASN A 7 7.25 -4.46 -17.36
C ASN A 7 6.09 -4.15 -16.38
N ILE A 8 4.86 -4.32 -16.82
CA ILE A 8 3.69 -4.44 -15.96
C ILE A 8 3.79 -5.82 -15.31
N LEU A 9 3.70 -5.89 -14.01
CA LEU A 9 3.73 -7.16 -13.31
C LEU A 9 2.42 -7.92 -13.56
N PRO A 10 2.49 -9.25 -13.76
CA PRO A 10 1.30 -10.06 -13.74
C PRO A 10 0.63 -9.98 -12.36
N LEU A 11 -0.67 -10.19 -12.33
CA LEU A 11 -1.41 -10.36 -11.09
C LEU A 11 -0.85 -11.56 -10.31
N GLN A 12 -0.96 -11.50 -9.00
CA GLN A 12 -0.64 -12.66 -8.15
C GLN A 12 -1.67 -13.76 -8.43
N SER A 13 -1.19 -14.95 -8.78
CA SER A 13 -2.04 -16.11 -9.10
C SER A 13 -2.44 -16.91 -7.86
N GLU A 14 -1.85 -16.60 -6.70
CA GLU A 14 -2.04 -17.33 -5.45
C GLU A 14 -2.29 -16.38 -4.28
N ILE A 15 -2.85 -16.92 -3.19
CA ILE A 15 -3.07 -16.19 -1.92
C ILE A 15 -1.73 -15.79 -1.31
N ILE A 16 -0.75 -16.71 -1.29
CA ILE A 16 0.58 -16.44 -0.74
C ILE A 16 1.59 -16.37 -1.88
N TYR A 17 2.42 -15.34 -1.88
CA TYR A 17 3.48 -15.17 -2.86
C TYR A 17 4.80 -14.71 -2.24
N GLY A 18 5.89 -15.03 -2.89
CA GLY A 18 7.23 -14.71 -2.41
C GLY A 18 7.89 -15.87 -1.65
N PRO A 19 8.81 -15.58 -0.69
CA PRO A 19 9.24 -14.26 -0.20
C PRO A 19 9.89 -13.39 -1.28
N VAL A 20 9.68 -12.07 -1.20
CA VAL A 20 10.25 -11.09 -2.11
C VAL A 20 11.11 -10.05 -1.34
N PRO A 21 12.24 -9.61 -1.90
CA PRO A 21 13.01 -8.53 -1.29
C PRO A 21 12.27 -7.20 -1.41
N SER A 22 12.12 -6.51 -0.29
CA SER A 22 11.56 -5.17 -0.19
C SER A 22 12.56 -4.21 0.41
N LYS A 23 12.78 -3.06 -0.22
CA LYS A 23 13.67 -2.02 0.30
C LYS A 23 13.17 -1.46 1.64
N ARG A 24 11.87 -1.54 1.91
CA ARG A 24 11.20 -0.93 3.07
C ARG A 24 10.81 -1.92 4.17
N LEU A 25 10.60 -3.18 3.81
CA LEU A 25 10.07 -4.22 4.71
C LEU A 25 11.01 -5.43 4.84
N GLY A 26 12.21 -5.37 4.25
CA GLY A 26 13.13 -6.52 4.25
C GLY A 26 12.63 -7.66 3.37
N VAL A 27 12.89 -8.91 3.75
CA VAL A 27 12.38 -10.09 3.06
C VAL A 27 10.93 -10.29 3.47
N SER A 28 10.00 -10.09 2.53
CA SER A 28 8.57 -10.06 2.79
C SER A 28 7.81 -11.19 2.11
N LEU A 29 6.98 -11.90 2.87
CA LEU A 29 5.99 -12.84 2.34
C LEU A 29 4.68 -12.07 2.08
N GLY A 30 4.19 -12.11 0.85
CA GLY A 30 2.96 -11.41 0.48
C GLY A 30 1.71 -12.27 0.70
N ILE A 31 0.64 -11.64 1.19
CA ILE A 31 -0.71 -12.21 1.26
C ILE A 31 -1.61 -11.41 0.32
N ASN A 32 -2.05 -12.04 -0.76
CA ASN A 32 -3.06 -11.49 -1.67
C ASN A 32 -4.44 -12.00 -1.26
N ILE A 33 -5.25 -11.12 -0.70
CA ILE A 33 -6.63 -11.42 -0.27
C ILE A 33 -7.68 -10.94 -1.28
N LEU A 34 -7.24 -10.67 -2.50
CA LEU A 34 -8.07 -10.16 -3.59
C LEU A 34 -8.11 -11.17 -4.75
N PRO A 35 -9.03 -11.00 -5.72
CA PRO A 35 -9.15 -11.93 -6.84
C PRO A 35 -7.83 -12.12 -7.59
N THR A 36 -7.61 -13.32 -8.13
CA THR A 36 -6.41 -13.66 -8.90
C THR A 36 -6.55 -13.36 -10.40
N SER A 37 -7.79 -13.25 -10.87
CA SER A 37 -8.12 -13.05 -12.29
C SER A 37 -8.24 -11.60 -12.73
N TYR A 38 -8.41 -10.66 -11.78
CA TYR A 38 -8.51 -9.23 -12.06
C TYR A 38 -8.05 -8.38 -10.87
N LYS A 39 -7.77 -7.11 -11.14
CA LYS A 39 -7.39 -6.14 -10.11
C LYS A 39 -8.65 -5.52 -9.51
N LEU A 40 -8.82 -5.67 -8.19
CA LEU A 40 -9.88 -5.05 -7.40
C LEU A 40 -9.30 -3.89 -6.58
N CYS A 41 -9.64 -2.66 -6.94
CA CYS A 41 -9.08 -1.48 -6.30
C CYS A 41 -10.05 -0.29 -6.36
N SER A 42 -9.99 0.58 -5.36
CA SER A 42 -10.71 1.86 -5.33
C SER A 42 -10.02 2.98 -6.11
N PHE A 43 -8.74 2.76 -6.49
CA PHE A 43 -7.94 3.70 -7.27
C PHE A 43 -7.47 3.06 -8.58
N SER A 44 -7.20 3.91 -9.59
CA SER A 44 -6.55 3.51 -10.83
C SER A 44 -5.31 4.37 -11.06
N CYS A 45 -4.34 4.25 -10.14
CA CYS A 45 -3.14 5.09 -10.10
C CYS A 45 -2.34 5.00 -11.41
N LEU A 46 -1.88 6.15 -11.92
CA LEU A 46 -1.10 6.26 -13.15
C LEU A 46 0.25 5.50 -13.07
N TYR A 47 0.75 5.27 -11.86
CA TYR A 47 2.02 4.59 -11.60
C TYR A 47 1.87 3.12 -11.16
N CYS A 48 0.66 2.56 -11.24
CA CYS A 48 0.41 1.22 -10.72
C CYS A 48 1.23 0.15 -11.45
N LYS A 49 1.85 -0.75 -10.68
CA LYS A 49 2.64 -1.86 -11.24
C LYS A 49 1.79 -2.99 -11.84
N TYR A 50 0.50 -3.04 -11.51
CA TYR A 50 -0.47 -4.06 -11.95
C TYR A 50 -1.43 -3.56 -13.04
N ASP A 51 -1.06 -2.49 -13.75
CA ASP A 51 -1.90 -1.88 -14.79
C ASP A 51 -3.16 -1.17 -14.24
N TRP A 52 -4.02 -0.75 -15.17
CA TRP A 52 -5.27 -0.07 -14.84
C TRP A 52 -6.23 -0.96 -14.07
N THR A 53 -7.06 -0.34 -13.25
CA THR A 53 -8.08 -1.08 -12.50
C THR A 53 -9.23 -1.46 -13.41
N SER A 54 -9.44 -2.74 -13.60
CA SER A 54 -10.50 -3.29 -14.47
C SER A 54 -11.87 -3.26 -13.80
N LYS A 55 -11.92 -3.45 -12.49
CA LYS A 55 -13.15 -3.39 -11.67
C LYS A 55 -12.95 -2.38 -10.52
N PRO A 56 -13.16 -1.07 -10.77
CA PRO A 56 -13.06 -0.08 -9.72
C PRO A 56 -14.20 -0.21 -8.73
N THR A 57 -13.89 -0.20 -7.44
CA THR A 57 -14.83 -0.40 -6.35
C THR A 57 -14.61 0.65 -5.27
N PRO A 58 -15.62 1.49 -4.93
CA PRO A 58 -15.44 2.60 -3.98
C PRO A 58 -15.48 2.17 -2.51
N HIS A 59 -16.12 1.05 -2.21
CA HIS A 59 -16.41 0.58 -0.86
C HIS A 59 -16.05 -0.89 -0.70
N LEU A 60 -16.20 -1.40 0.52
CA LEU A 60 -16.15 -2.82 0.82
C LEU A 60 -17.06 -3.57 -0.17
N THR A 61 -16.51 -4.57 -0.85
CA THR A 61 -17.29 -5.34 -1.80
C THR A 61 -18.20 -6.32 -1.09
N TYR A 62 -19.45 -6.42 -1.58
CA TYR A 62 -20.38 -7.47 -1.16
C TYR A 62 -20.35 -8.70 -2.07
N GLN A 63 -19.62 -8.63 -3.19
CA GLN A 63 -19.39 -9.78 -4.08
C GLN A 63 -18.21 -10.57 -3.55
N THR A 64 -18.47 -11.64 -2.81
CA THR A 64 -17.47 -12.42 -2.07
C THR A 64 -17.07 -13.73 -2.74
N ASP A 65 -17.77 -14.15 -3.81
CA ASP A 65 -17.63 -15.49 -4.39
C ASP A 65 -16.22 -15.76 -4.98
N ASP A 66 -15.51 -14.72 -5.38
CA ASP A 66 -14.15 -14.79 -5.93
C ASP A 66 -13.05 -14.24 -5.00
N LEU A 67 -13.42 -13.95 -3.73
CA LEU A 67 -12.48 -13.52 -2.69
C LEU A 67 -12.04 -14.71 -1.83
N PRO A 68 -10.75 -14.80 -1.46
CA PRO A 68 -10.27 -15.83 -0.54
C PRO A 68 -10.96 -15.71 0.84
N ARG A 69 -11.51 -16.79 1.33
CA ARG A 69 -12.12 -16.85 2.67
C ARG A 69 -11.06 -16.83 3.77
N PRO A 70 -11.37 -16.36 4.99
CA PRO A 70 -10.43 -16.36 6.11
C PRO A 70 -9.74 -17.70 6.36
N ALA A 71 -10.47 -18.82 6.27
CA ALA A 71 -9.92 -20.16 6.45
C ALA A 71 -8.94 -20.56 5.33
N GLU A 72 -9.19 -20.15 4.10
CA GLU A 72 -8.31 -20.42 2.95
C GLU A 72 -7.00 -19.62 3.09
N VAL A 73 -7.09 -18.35 3.51
CA VAL A 73 -5.91 -17.52 3.78
C VAL A 73 -5.07 -18.12 4.92
N ALA A 74 -5.71 -18.53 6.02
CA ALA A 74 -5.03 -19.17 7.15
C ALA A 74 -4.32 -20.46 6.73
N SER A 75 -4.99 -21.35 5.99
CA SER A 75 -4.43 -22.60 5.51
C SER A 75 -3.25 -22.38 4.55
N ALA A 76 -3.38 -21.45 3.60
CA ALA A 76 -2.30 -21.13 2.66
C ALA A 76 -1.08 -20.54 3.37
N LEU A 77 -1.30 -19.67 4.38
CA LEU A 77 -0.23 -19.10 5.19
C LEU A 77 0.44 -20.17 6.06
N ASP A 78 -0.32 -21.04 6.71
CA ASP A 78 0.19 -22.16 7.51
C ASP A 78 1.14 -23.06 6.71
N MET A 79 0.68 -23.53 5.56
CA MET A 79 1.50 -24.35 4.64
C MET A 79 2.80 -23.64 4.23
N SER A 80 2.70 -22.33 3.96
CA SER A 80 3.85 -21.53 3.53
C SER A 80 4.84 -21.31 4.65
N LEU A 81 4.39 -20.94 5.86
CA LEU A 81 5.26 -20.73 7.01
C LEU A 81 5.91 -22.04 7.47
N HIS A 82 5.16 -23.15 7.50
CA HIS A 82 5.74 -24.47 7.79
C HIS A 82 6.93 -24.78 6.87
N ARG A 83 6.76 -24.55 5.56
CA ARG A 83 7.83 -24.78 4.56
C ARG A 83 9.01 -23.84 4.79
N LEU A 84 8.76 -22.53 5.02
CA LEU A 84 9.83 -21.54 5.22
C LEU A 84 10.65 -21.83 6.47
N VAL A 85 10.00 -22.20 7.59
CA VAL A 85 10.67 -22.58 8.83
C VAL A 85 11.50 -23.86 8.64
N LYS A 86 10.94 -24.89 7.98
CA LYS A 86 11.66 -26.12 7.66
C LYS A 86 12.96 -25.87 6.87
N HIS A 87 12.91 -24.91 5.91
CA HIS A 87 14.07 -24.54 5.11
C HIS A 87 14.93 -23.42 5.72
N ARG A 88 14.64 -22.98 6.95
CA ARG A 88 15.32 -21.88 7.65
C ARG A 88 15.43 -20.60 6.80
N THR A 89 14.40 -20.33 6.02
CA THR A 89 14.33 -19.13 5.18
C THR A 89 14.07 -17.91 6.05
N LYS A 90 14.97 -16.90 5.95
CA LYS A 90 14.78 -15.65 6.67
C LYS A 90 13.52 -14.94 6.18
N LEU A 91 12.73 -14.44 7.12
CA LEU A 91 11.55 -13.62 6.86
C LEU A 91 11.56 -12.43 7.83
N ASP A 92 11.43 -11.22 7.31
CA ASP A 92 11.39 -10.00 8.11
C ASP A 92 9.95 -9.50 8.30
N CYS A 93 9.06 -9.77 7.32
CA CYS A 93 7.70 -9.26 7.33
C CYS A 93 6.73 -10.19 6.58
N ILE A 94 5.47 -10.21 6.99
CA ILE A 94 4.34 -10.77 6.25
C ILE A 94 3.44 -9.59 5.89
N THR A 95 3.10 -9.42 4.59
CA THR A 95 2.48 -8.18 4.12
C THR A 95 1.20 -8.45 3.36
N PHE A 96 0.08 -7.92 3.85
CA PHE A 96 -1.16 -7.85 3.09
C PHE A 96 -0.98 -6.86 1.94
N SER A 97 -0.89 -7.38 0.74
CA SER A 97 -0.75 -6.64 -0.52
C SER A 97 -1.04 -7.57 -1.69
N GLY A 98 -1.19 -7.03 -2.90
CA GLY A 98 -1.41 -7.88 -4.08
C GLY A 98 -2.23 -7.15 -5.15
N ASN A 99 -3.28 -7.79 -5.62
CA ASN A 99 -4.04 -7.42 -6.81
C ASN A 99 -5.03 -6.25 -6.62
N GLY A 100 -4.64 -5.24 -5.85
CA GLY A 100 -5.44 -4.04 -5.64
C GLY A 100 -5.36 -3.49 -4.22
N GLU A 101 -6.52 -3.15 -3.62
CA GLU A 101 -6.61 -2.56 -2.28
C GLU A 101 -7.12 -3.57 -1.26
N PRO A 102 -6.26 -4.08 -0.35
CA PRO A 102 -6.65 -5.13 0.58
C PRO A 102 -7.79 -4.74 1.54
N THR A 103 -7.93 -3.46 1.88
CA THR A 103 -8.98 -2.98 2.79
C THR A 103 -10.39 -2.99 2.19
N LEU A 104 -10.52 -3.38 0.91
CA LEU A 104 -11.81 -3.64 0.27
C LEU A 104 -12.38 -5.03 0.60
N HIS A 105 -11.59 -5.90 1.24
CA HIS A 105 -12.08 -7.23 1.62
C HIS A 105 -13.07 -7.12 2.80
N PRO A 106 -14.30 -7.67 2.69
CA PRO A 106 -15.32 -7.56 3.75
C PRO A 106 -14.88 -8.23 5.06
N ASP A 107 -14.16 -9.34 4.97
CA ASP A 107 -13.70 -10.12 6.14
C ASP A 107 -12.27 -9.74 6.57
N LEU A 108 -11.82 -8.49 6.31
CA LEU A 108 -10.45 -8.05 6.57
C LEU A 108 -10.02 -8.33 8.02
N ALA A 109 -10.87 -8.00 8.99
CA ALA A 109 -10.56 -8.19 10.41
C ALA A 109 -10.36 -9.68 10.77
N GLU A 110 -11.23 -10.55 10.26
CA GLU A 110 -11.15 -11.99 10.50
C GLU A 110 -9.90 -12.59 9.84
N ILE A 111 -9.58 -12.17 8.63
CA ILE A 111 -8.35 -12.58 7.92
C ILE A 111 -7.11 -12.15 8.67
N ILE A 112 -7.04 -10.90 9.15
CA ILE A 112 -5.89 -10.41 9.94
C ILE A 112 -5.75 -11.22 11.22
N ALA A 113 -6.86 -11.48 11.94
CA ALA A 113 -6.85 -12.29 13.16
C ALA A 113 -6.37 -13.73 12.89
N ALA A 114 -6.82 -14.33 11.81
CA ALA A 114 -6.40 -15.65 11.39
C ALA A 114 -4.90 -15.70 11.03
N ALA A 115 -4.43 -14.74 10.23
CA ALA A 115 -3.03 -14.63 9.86
C ALA A 115 -2.13 -14.38 11.07
N LYS A 116 -2.58 -13.57 12.03
CA LYS A 116 -1.85 -13.34 13.29
C LYS A 116 -1.67 -14.63 14.10
N ARG A 117 -2.75 -15.42 14.26
CA ARG A 117 -2.65 -16.71 14.96
C ARG A 117 -1.65 -17.66 14.29
N VAL A 118 -1.69 -17.78 12.98
CA VAL A 118 -0.76 -18.63 12.23
C VAL A 118 0.68 -18.09 12.33
N ARG A 119 0.91 -16.79 12.17
CA ARG A 119 2.22 -16.18 12.33
C ARG A 119 2.79 -16.46 13.72
N ASP A 120 2.00 -16.25 14.78
CA ASP A 120 2.43 -16.41 16.18
C ASP A 120 2.82 -17.86 16.51
N GLN A 121 2.24 -18.84 15.83
CA GLN A 121 2.60 -20.25 15.95
C GLN A 121 3.99 -20.58 15.41
N TYR A 122 4.43 -19.91 14.33
CA TYR A 122 5.67 -20.25 13.62
C TYR A 122 6.79 -19.21 13.82
N LEU A 123 6.46 -17.94 13.76
CA LEU A 123 7.40 -16.81 13.67
C LEU A 123 6.86 -15.58 14.42
N PRO A 124 6.69 -15.62 15.74
CA PRO A 124 6.03 -14.54 16.52
C PRO A 124 6.72 -13.19 16.41
N GLU A 125 8.03 -13.17 16.09
CA GLU A 125 8.81 -11.92 15.93
C GLU A 125 8.63 -11.26 14.57
N VAL A 126 8.11 -11.99 13.57
CA VAL A 126 7.92 -11.46 12.21
C VAL A 126 6.72 -10.51 12.18
N LYS A 127 6.90 -9.31 11.65
CA LYS A 127 5.86 -8.28 11.63
C LYS A 127 4.77 -8.58 10.60
N LEU A 128 3.51 -8.33 11.00
CA LEU A 128 2.38 -8.27 10.08
C LEU A 128 2.18 -6.85 9.60
N ALA A 129 2.22 -6.64 8.29
CA ALA A 129 2.08 -5.34 7.65
C ALA A 129 0.92 -5.31 6.65
N ILE A 130 0.43 -4.12 6.35
CA ILE A 130 -0.45 -3.86 5.21
C ILE A 130 0.11 -2.73 4.35
N LEU A 131 -0.06 -2.84 3.03
CA LEU A 131 0.12 -1.74 2.08
C LEU A 131 -1.27 -1.32 1.58
N SER A 132 -1.75 -0.16 2.01
CA SER A 132 -3.08 0.34 1.65
C SER A 132 -2.99 1.69 0.93
N ASN A 133 -3.90 1.93 -0.02
CA ASN A 133 -4.07 3.22 -0.67
C ASN A 133 -4.85 4.23 0.20
N SER A 134 -5.25 3.83 1.39
CA SER A 134 -5.97 4.62 2.40
C SER A 134 -7.42 4.98 2.06
N SER A 135 -7.98 4.53 0.94
CA SER A 135 -9.29 4.98 0.47
C SER A 135 -10.46 4.63 1.40
N THR A 136 -10.32 3.58 2.19
CA THR A 136 -11.38 3.06 3.07
C THR A 136 -11.16 3.40 4.55
N VAL A 137 -10.10 4.13 4.86
CA VAL A 137 -9.72 4.45 6.26
C VAL A 137 -10.74 5.33 6.99
N GLY A 138 -11.70 5.92 6.28
CA GLY A 138 -12.89 6.58 6.85
C GLY A 138 -13.81 5.63 7.60
N SER A 139 -13.85 4.32 7.26
CA SER A 139 -14.64 3.31 7.98
C SER A 139 -14.02 2.98 9.34
N ALA A 140 -14.84 3.00 10.39
CA ALA A 140 -14.42 2.61 11.73
C ALA A 140 -14.03 1.11 11.81
N GLU A 141 -14.72 0.26 11.05
CA GLU A 141 -14.46 -1.18 10.97
C GLU A 141 -13.08 -1.44 10.34
N VAL A 142 -12.76 -0.74 9.25
CA VAL A 142 -11.44 -0.85 8.62
C VAL A 142 -10.35 -0.37 9.57
N ARG A 143 -10.53 0.76 10.27
CA ARG A 143 -9.55 1.23 11.24
C ARG A 143 -9.34 0.24 12.38
N ALA A 144 -10.41 -0.36 12.91
CA ALA A 144 -10.31 -1.39 13.95
C ALA A 144 -9.50 -2.62 13.46
N ALA A 145 -9.71 -3.05 12.22
CA ALA A 145 -8.92 -4.12 11.61
C ALA A 145 -7.44 -3.72 11.43
N LEU A 146 -7.17 -2.50 10.98
CA LEU A 146 -5.81 -2.00 10.80
C LEU A 146 -5.03 -1.91 12.12
N GLU A 147 -5.70 -1.60 13.25
CA GLU A 147 -5.05 -1.54 14.57
C GLU A 147 -4.58 -2.91 15.09
N MET A 148 -5.00 -4.01 14.48
CA MET A 148 -4.51 -5.35 14.80
C MET A 148 -3.13 -5.65 14.20
N LEU A 149 -2.64 -4.80 13.29
CA LEU A 149 -1.39 -4.98 12.56
C LEU A 149 -0.20 -4.30 13.24
N ASP A 150 0.98 -4.89 13.07
CA ASP A 150 2.24 -4.32 13.58
C ASP A 150 2.70 -3.10 12.75
N LEU A 151 2.46 -3.11 11.42
CA LEU A 151 2.88 -2.04 10.51
C LEU A 151 1.72 -1.64 9.59
N LYS A 152 1.29 -0.41 9.72
CA LYS A 152 0.26 0.22 8.87
C LYS A 152 0.94 1.17 7.88
N VAL A 153 1.20 0.67 6.65
CA VAL A 153 1.83 1.47 5.58
C VAL A 153 0.73 2.00 4.67
N MET A 154 0.39 3.26 4.90
CA MET A 154 -0.76 3.93 4.32
C MET A 154 -0.30 4.98 3.30
N LYS A 155 -0.97 5.07 2.15
CA LYS A 155 -0.56 5.99 1.09
C LYS A 155 -1.25 7.34 1.18
N LEU A 156 -0.45 8.39 0.92
CA LEU A 156 -0.94 9.73 0.62
C LEU A 156 0.06 10.42 -0.33
N ASP A 157 -0.27 10.46 -1.62
CA ASP A 157 0.64 10.93 -2.67
C ASP A 157 0.52 12.43 -2.97
N ALA A 158 -0.47 13.12 -2.43
CA ALA A 158 -0.65 14.56 -2.57
C ALA A 158 -1.53 15.16 -1.47
N GLY A 159 -1.50 16.50 -1.33
CA GLY A 159 -2.25 17.24 -0.32
C GLY A 159 -3.50 17.96 -0.87
N SER A 160 -3.86 17.75 -2.13
CA SER A 160 -5.08 18.32 -2.72
C SER A 160 -5.87 17.25 -3.47
N GLU A 161 -7.20 17.36 -3.45
CA GLU A 161 -8.07 16.43 -4.19
C GLU A 161 -7.78 16.45 -5.70
N GLU A 162 -7.51 17.62 -6.26
CA GLU A 162 -7.16 17.76 -7.66
C GLU A 162 -5.95 16.89 -8.02
N MET A 163 -4.86 16.99 -7.25
CA MET A 163 -3.65 16.22 -7.52
C MET A 163 -3.86 14.73 -7.27
N ILE A 164 -4.60 14.33 -6.24
CA ILE A 164 -4.98 12.93 -6.01
C ILE A 164 -5.78 12.39 -7.21
N ARG A 165 -6.77 13.16 -7.70
CA ARG A 165 -7.54 12.76 -8.89
C ARG A 165 -6.66 12.59 -10.13
N ARG A 166 -5.72 13.49 -10.35
CA ARG A 166 -4.79 13.43 -11.49
C ARG A 166 -3.79 12.27 -11.40
N LEU A 167 -3.31 11.92 -10.20
CA LEU A 167 -2.22 10.94 -10.00
C LEU A 167 -2.76 9.54 -9.66
N ASN A 168 -3.74 9.48 -8.77
CA ASN A 168 -4.26 8.22 -8.22
C ASN A 168 -5.58 7.80 -8.87
N ASN A 169 -6.25 8.70 -9.58
CA ASN A 169 -7.53 8.46 -10.27
C ASN A 169 -8.51 7.64 -9.40
N PRO A 170 -8.96 8.20 -8.26
CA PRO A 170 -9.88 7.53 -7.35
C PRO A 170 -11.29 7.44 -7.94
N MET A 171 -12.12 6.58 -7.35
CA MET A 171 -13.55 6.52 -7.62
C MET A 171 -14.24 7.87 -7.32
N PRO A 172 -15.41 8.16 -7.94
CA PRO A 172 -16.07 9.47 -7.85
C PRO A 172 -16.31 10.00 -6.44
N ASN A 173 -16.67 9.13 -5.50
CA ASN A 173 -16.99 9.49 -4.10
C ASN A 173 -15.74 9.51 -3.22
N PHE A 174 -14.67 10.11 -3.69
CA PHE A 174 -13.44 10.28 -2.96
C PHE A 174 -13.39 11.67 -2.29
N TYR A 175 -13.11 11.70 -0.99
CA TYR A 175 -12.94 12.91 -0.19
C TYR A 175 -11.63 12.84 0.59
N LEU A 176 -10.69 13.74 0.25
CA LEU A 176 -9.38 13.78 0.91
C LEU A 176 -9.49 14.03 2.42
N GLY A 177 -10.45 14.85 2.85
CA GLY A 177 -10.67 15.14 4.26
C GLY A 177 -11.01 13.91 5.09
N GLU A 178 -11.80 12.98 4.56
CA GLU A 178 -12.14 11.72 5.24
C GLU A 178 -10.91 10.81 5.39
N ILE A 179 -10.06 10.75 4.36
CA ILE A 179 -8.81 9.99 4.42
C ILE A 179 -7.88 10.58 5.49
N VAL A 180 -7.69 11.89 5.48
CA VAL A 180 -6.82 12.57 6.45
C VAL A 180 -7.33 12.36 7.87
N ALA A 181 -8.64 12.54 8.10
CA ALA A 181 -9.25 12.29 9.40
C ALA A 181 -9.10 10.83 9.86
N GLY A 182 -9.31 9.88 8.95
CA GLY A 182 -9.14 8.46 9.23
C GLY A 182 -7.68 8.10 9.55
N LEU A 183 -6.72 8.59 8.76
CA LEU A 183 -5.29 8.37 9.02
C LEU A 183 -4.84 8.97 10.35
N ARG A 184 -5.32 10.16 10.69
CA ARG A 184 -5.04 10.83 11.98
C ARG A 184 -5.54 10.02 13.18
N SER A 185 -6.61 9.25 13.01
CA SER A 185 -7.20 8.45 14.10
C SER A 185 -6.53 7.08 14.31
N LEU A 186 -5.62 6.68 13.42
CA LEU A 186 -4.83 5.44 13.56
C LEU A 186 -3.56 5.70 14.37
N THR A 187 -3.15 4.68 15.15
CA THR A 187 -1.87 4.70 15.86
C THR A 187 -0.71 4.30 14.94
N ASP A 188 0.49 4.83 15.17
CA ASP A 188 1.76 4.39 14.55
C ASP A 188 1.74 4.23 13.01
N VAL A 189 1.05 5.15 12.32
CA VAL A 189 0.97 5.13 10.85
C VAL A 189 2.35 5.39 10.23
N ILE A 190 2.72 4.56 9.25
CA ILE A 190 3.80 4.86 8.30
C ILE A 190 3.13 5.43 7.05
N LEU A 191 3.36 6.72 6.78
CA LEU A 191 2.84 7.36 5.58
C LEU A 191 3.78 7.12 4.41
N GLN A 192 3.29 6.52 3.34
CA GLN A 192 4.08 6.28 2.13
C GLN A 192 3.62 7.18 1.00
N SER A 193 4.52 8.00 0.45
CA SER A 193 4.18 9.00 -0.56
C SER A 193 5.10 8.89 -1.78
N LEU A 194 4.48 8.71 -2.95
CA LEU A 194 5.16 8.62 -4.22
C LEU A 194 5.21 9.99 -4.88
N PHE A 195 6.41 10.37 -5.34
CA PHE A 195 6.64 11.59 -6.11
C PHE A 195 7.04 11.25 -7.55
N VAL A 196 6.48 11.99 -8.49
CA VAL A 196 6.69 11.79 -9.93
C VAL A 196 6.84 13.14 -10.66
N GLN A 197 7.40 13.07 -11.86
CA GLN A 197 7.46 14.14 -12.84
C GLN A 197 6.86 13.69 -14.18
N GLY A 198 6.67 14.60 -15.09
CA GLY A 198 6.14 14.31 -16.43
C GLY A 198 4.74 14.87 -16.66
N ARG A 199 3.85 14.09 -17.27
CA ARG A 199 2.45 14.49 -17.55
C ARG A 199 1.71 14.96 -16.31
N VAL A 200 1.99 14.35 -15.18
CA VAL A 200 1.57 14.78 -13.84
C VAL A 200 2.84 14.91 -13.01
N ALA A 201 2.97 16.02 -12.30
CA ALA A 201 4.06 16.24 -11.36
C ALA A 201 3.50 16.70 -10.02
N ASN A 202 4.04 16.16 -8.93
CA ASN A 202 3.69 16.53 -7.55
C ASN A 202 4.92 16.96 -6.75
N THR A 203 5.97 17.44 -7.46
CA THR A 203 7.27 17.83 -6.88
C THR A 203 7.48 19.34 -6.85
N ASP A 204 6.58 20.14 -7.40
CA ASP A 204 6.65 21.59 -7.29
C ASP A 204 6.42 22.06 -5.85
N PRO A 205 6.95 23.24 -5.46
CA PRO A 205 6.88 23.72 -4.08
C PRO A 205 5.45 23.79 -3.51
N ASP A 206 4.47 24.21 -4.30
CA ASP A 206 3.08 24.35 -3.87
C ASP A 206 2.42 22.97 -3.63
N SER A 207 2.68 22.01 -4.49
CA SER A 207 2.20 20.62 -4.33
C SER A 207 2.82 19.98 -3.08
N VAL A 208 4.12 20.17 -2.86
CA VAL A 208 4.81 19.67 -1.67
C VAL A 208 4.30 20.36 -0.41
N GLU A 209 4.04 21.67 -0.45
CA GLU A 209 3.51 22.40 0.72
C GLU A 209 2.14 21.87 1.15
N ARG A 210 1.19 21.76 0.21
CA ARG A 210 -0.15 21.21 0.49
C ARG A 210 -0.09 19.78 1.04
N TRP A 211 0.81 18.96 0.51
CA TRP A 211 1.04 17.62 1.02
C TRP A 211 1.63 17.65 2.44
N LEU A 212 2.61 18.52 2.70
CA LEU A 212 3.23 18.67 4.01
C LEU A 212 2.22 19.16 5.08
N GLU A 213 1.26 20.01 4.71
CA GLU A 213 0.14 20.37 5.59
C GLU A 213 -0.64 19.13 6.04
N LYS A 214 -0.92 18.21 5.14
CA LYS A 214 -1.61 16.95 5.47
C LYS A 214 -0.75 16.01 6.30
N VAL A 215 0.55 15.95 6.04
CA VAL A 215 1.49 15.21 6.89
C VAL A 215 1.48 15.75 8.32
N ARG A 216 1.47 17.08 8.51
CA ARG A 216 1.37 17.70 9.83
C ARG A 216 0.03 17.41 10.52
N GLU A 217 -1.06 17.38 9.76
CA GLU A 217 -2.39 17.08 10.29
C GLU A 217 -2.50 15.62 10.76
N ILE A 218 -1.92 14.68 10.02
CA ILE A 218 -1.94 13.23 10.29
C ILE A 218 -1.00 12.86 11.44
N GLN A 219 0.17 13.51 11.56
CA GLN A 219 1.23 13.18 12.52
C GLN A 219 1.68 11.70 12.46
N PRO A 220 2.09 11.19 11.28
CA PRO A 220 2.52 9.80 11.16
C PRO A 220 3.82 9.56 11.94
N ARG A 221 4.06 8.30 12.36
CA ARG A 221 5.31 7.89 13.00
C ARG A 221 6.52 8.05 12.09
N LEU A 222 6.33 7.80 10.80
CA LEU A 222 7.37 7.84 9.78
C LEU A 222 6.76 8.22 8.43
N VAL A 223 7.49 8.99 7.64
CA VAL A 223 7.15 9.26 6.24
C VAL A 223 8.17 8.58 5.33
N GLN A 224 7.69 7.77 4.39
CA GLN A 224 8.49 7.14 3.34
C GLN A 224 8.29 7.90 2.02
N VAL A 225 9.31 8.66 1.63
CA VAL A 225 9.37 9.43 0.37
C VAL A 225 10.04 8.56 -0.69
N TYR A 226 9.37 8.34 -1.83
CA TYR A 226 9.95 7.52 -2.89
C TYR A 226 9.46 7.93 -4.28
N SER A 227 10.08 7.36 -5.32
CA SER A 227 9.67 7.55 -6.70
C SER A 227 9.58 6.22 -7.44
N LEU A 228 9.35 6.28 -8.74
CA LEU A 228 9.20 5.12 -9.60
C LEU A 228 10.44 4.22 -9.56
N ASP A 229 10.27 2.96 -9.21
CA ASP A 229 11.30 1.92 -9.31
C ASP A 229 11.16 1.10 -10.61
N ARG A 230 10.02 1.21 -11.29
CA ARG A 230 9.67 0.46 -12.51
C ARG A 230 8.94 1.35 -13.50
N LEU A 231 8.77 0.87 -14.72
CA LEU A 231 7.93 1.57 -15.70
C LEU A 231 6.49 1.63 -15.21
N PRO A 232 5.91 2.85 -15.14
CA PRO A 232 4.53 3.04 -14.72
C PRO A 232 3.54 2.66 -15.83
N THR A 233 2.27 2.47 -15.46
CA THR A 233 1.17 2.30 -16.43
C THR A 233 1.06 3.51 -17.38
N GLU A 234 1.08 4.74 -16.84
CA GLU A 234 1.20 5.96 -17.65
C GLU A 234 2.65 6.19 -18.06
N ARG A 235 2.94 6.01 -19.34
CA ARG A 235 4.30 6.08 -19.90
C ARG A 235 4.94 7.47 -19.88
N LYS A 236 4.15 8.52 -19.70
CA LYS A 236 4.63 9.90 -19.61
C LYS A 236 4.89 10.34 -18.17
N LEU A 237 5.03 9.41 -17.24
CA LEU A 237 5.53 9.66 -15.89
C LEU A 237 7.01 9.31 -15.79
N TRP A 238 7.77 10.15 -15.11
CA TRP A 238 9.20 9.99 -14.93
C TRP A 238 9.59 9.93 -13.45
N LYS A 239 10.66 9.21 -13.21
CA LYS A 239 11.28 9.10 -11.89
C LYS A 239 11.83 10.45 -11.44
N VAL A 240 11.60 10.78 -10.18
CA VAL A 240 12.21 11.93 -9.51
C VAL A 240 13.65 11.59 -9.10
N ASN A 241 14.57 12.53 -9.26
CA ASN A 241 15.95 12.35 -8.84
C ASN A 241 16.11 12.34 -7.31
N LEU A 242 17.20 11.75 -6.86
CA LEU A 242 17.47 11.60 -5.42
C LEU A 242 17.58 12.95 -4.67
N PRO A 243 18.26 14.00 -5.19
CA PRO A 243 18.32 15.30 -4.51
C PRO A 243 16.93 15.90 -4.25
N THR A 244 16.00 15.82 -5.20
CA THR A 244 14.63 16.31 -5.02
C THR A 244 13.89 15.50 -3.94
N LEU A 245 14.01 14.17 -3.93
CA LEU A 245 13.40 13.34 -2.88
C LEU A 245 14.00 13.64 -1.50
N GLN A 246 15.32 13.85 -1.43
CA GLN A 246 16.00 14.25 -0.19
C GLN A 246 15.52 15.61 0.31
N TRP A 247 15.33 16.58 -0.60
CA TRP A 247 14.76 17.88 -0.27
C TRP A 247 13.36 17.73 0.30
N ILE A 248 12.46 16.95 -0.33
CA ILE A 248 11.10 16.70 0.16
C ILE A 248 11.14 16.06 1.56
N ALA A 249 11.96 15.04 1.76
CA ALA A 249 12.13 14.41 3.07
C ALA A 249 12.67 15.38 4.12
N SER A 250 13.56 16.32 3.74
CA SER A 250 14.07 17.36 4.65
C SER A 250 12.96 18.31 5.08
N GLN A 251 12.00 18.68 4.18
CA GLN A 251 10.85 19.50 4.56
C GLN A 251 10.00 18.81 5.64
N VAL A 252 9.80 17.49 5.55
CA VAL A 252 9.09 16.72 6.59
C VAL A 252 9.85 16.80 7.92
N ARG A 253 11.15 16.50 7.92
CA ARG A 253 11.95 16.51 9.16
C ARG A 253 12.01 17.88 9.83
N TRP A 254 12.27 18.93 9.06
CA TRP A 254 12.49 20.26 9.62
C TRP A 254 11.21 21.03 9.94
N ARG A 255 10.17 20.86 9.11
CA ARG A 255 8.94 21.66 9.22
C ARG A 255 7.78 20.93 9.87
N ALA A 256 7.81 19.60 9.91
CA ALA A 256 6.81 18.80 10.61
C ALA A 256 7.36 18.10 11.88
N GLY A 257 8.69 18.02 12.04
CA GLY A 257 9.32 17.33 13.17
C GLY A 257 9.16 15.79 13.11
N ILE A 258 8.82 15.25 11.94
CA ILE A 258 8.50 13.84 11.74
C ILE A 258 9.68 13.14 11.04
N PRO A 259 10.08 11.93 11.47
CA PRO A 259 11.07 11.13 10.76
C PRO A 259 10.66 10.90 9.31
N ALA A 260 11.62 11.01 8.37
CA ALA A 260 11.38 10.77 6.96
C ALA A 260 12.56 10.04 6.32
N GLU A 261 12.27 9.02 5.53
CA GLU A 261 13.23 8.19 4.80
C GLU A 261 13.00 8.28 3.30
N VAL A 262 14.07 8.13 2.51
CA VAL A 262 14.04 8.17 1.05
C VAL A 262 14.40 6.79 0.49
N PHE A 263 13.63 6.33 -0.50
CA PHE A 263 13.80 5.02 -1.14
C PHE A 263 13.90 5.13 -2.67
#